data_cfe61e6f8799e5b8740dca142e9ad243
#
_entry.id   cfe61e6f8799e5b8740dca142e9ad243
#
_cell.length_a   1.000
_cell.length_b   1.000
_cell.length_c   1.000
_cell.angle_alpha   90.00
_cell.angle_beta   90.00
_cell.angle_gamma   90.00
#
_symmetry.space_group_name_H-M   'P 1'
#
loop_
_entity.id
_entity.type
_entity.pdbx_description
1 polymer ?
#
loop_
_entity_poly.entity_id
_entity_poly.type
_entity_poly.pdbx_seq_one_letter_code
_entity_poly.pdbx_strand_id
1 'polypeptide(L)'
;MKAPAATALAFLLVGTAHAQQQPTAQQPQPAPGQATTTTCMSQHVEAPGVSAAALINRGYDIKAAIPGGLWVQKDREVYFCNSGRALDNEVLCWRLREPLKGQTCQ
;
A
#
# COMPACT_ATOMS: atom_id res chain seq x y z
N MET A 1 -10.13 74.97 -0.97
CA MET A 1 -10.81 73.75 -0.53
C MET A 1 -10.23 72.57 -1.26
N LYS A 2 -9.43 71.81 -0.64
CA LYS A 2 -8.71 70.73 -1.29
C LYS A 2 -9.42 69.42 -1.01
N ALA A 3 -9.87 68.75 -2.06
CA ALA A 3 -10.39 67.42 -1.95
C ALA A 3 -9.22 66.44 -1.93
N PRO A 4 -9.11 65.56 -0.95
CA PRO A 4 -8.09 64.55 -1.01
C PRO A 4 -8.47 63.48 -2.02
N ALA A 5 -7.55 63.23 -2.92
CA ALA A 5 -7.66 62.13 -3.86
C ALA A 5 -7.47 60.82 -3.10
N ALA A 6 -8.53 60.06 -3.05
CA ALA A 6 -8.45 58.72 -2.51
C ALA A 6 -7.83 57.78 -3.58
N THR A 7 -6.60 57.42 -3.38
CA THR A 7 -5.95 56.45 -4.22
C THR A 7 -6.39 55.06 -3.73
N ALA A 8 -7.30 54.47 -4.49
CA ALA A 8 -7.67 53.07 -4.25
C ALA A 8 -6.55 52.19 -4.78
N LEU A 9 -5.79 51.60 -3.89
CA LEU A 9 -4.86 50.53 -4.22
C LEU A 9 -5.66 49.23 -4.36
N ALA A 10 -5.94 48.88 -5.59
CA ALA A 10 -6.46 47.56 -5.88
C ALA A 10 -5.33 46.53 -5.77
N PHE A 11 -5.30 45.81 -4.68
CA PHE A 11 -4.47 44.63 -4.58
C PHE A 11 -5.12 43.51 -5.37
N LEU A 12 -4.64 43.33 -6.58
CA LEU A 12 -4.91 42.10 -7.33
C LEU A 12 -4.11 40.97 -6.69
N LEU A 13 -4.74 40.24 -5.78
CA LEU A 13 -4.25 38.95 -5.34
C LEU A 13 -4.41 37.97 -6.49
N VAL A 14 -3.38 37.87 -7.31
CA VAL A 14 -3.26 36.80 -8.27
C VAL A 14 -2.93 35.55 -7.41
N GLY A 15 -3.96 34.87 -6.98
CA GLY A 15 -3.81 33.56 -6.43
C GLY A 15 -3.33 32.61 -7.53
N THR A 16 -2.04 32.39 -7.59
CA THR A 16 -1.52 31.31 -8.40
C THR A 16 -1.97 30.00 -7.73
N ALA A 17 -3.06 29.46 -8.23
CA ALA A 17 -3.42 28.11 -7.90
C ALA A 17 -2.32 27.21 -8.44
N HIS A 18 -1.39 26.84 -7.58
CA HIS A 18 -0.47 25.79 -7.89
C HIS A 18 -1.29 24.49 -7.88
N ALA A 19 -1.71 24.08 -9.05
CA ALA A 19 -2.19 22.72 -9.22
C ALA A 19 -1.04 21.80 -8.84
N GLN A 20 -1.08 21.30 -7.63
CA GLN A 20 -0.21 20.21 -7.25
C GLN A 20 -0.60 19.02 -8.12
N GLN A 21 0.11 18.86 -9.21
CA GLN A 21 0.08 17.61 -9.93
C GLN A 21 0.67 16.58 -8.98
N GLN A 22 -0.20 15.79 -8.38
CA GLN A 22 0.24 14.57 -7.75
C GLN A 22 1.04 13.80 -8.79
N PRO A 23 2.31 13.43 -8.49
CA PRO A 23 2.99 12.53 -9.38
C PRO A 23 2.17 11.25 -9.41
N THR A 24 1.40 11.06 -10.45
CA THR A 24 0.90 9.76 -10.79
C THR A 24 2.16 8.91 -10.91
N ALA A 25 2.30 7.95 -10.00
CA ALA A 25 3.36 6.97 -10.11
C ALA A 25 3.09 6.17 -11.39
N GLN A 26 3.47 6.74 -12.51
CA GLN A 26 3.55 6.00 -13.75
C GLN A 26 4.70 5.03 -13.55
N GLN A 27 4.37 3.74 -13.43
CA GLN A 27 5.37 2.72 -13.58
C GLN A 27 6.10 2.98 -14.89
N PRO A 28 7.45 3.05 -14.88
CA PRO A 28 8.19 3.28 -16.11
C PRO A 28 7.80 2.19 -17.10
N GLN A 29 7.15 2.60 -18.17
CA GLN A 29 6.89 1.69 -19.27
C GLN A 29 8.23 1.26 -19.87
N PRO A 30 8.50 -0.05 -19.94
CA PRO A 30 9.73 -0.51 -20.55
C PRO A 30 9.78 -0.07 -22.02
N ALA A 31 10.95 0.37 -22.46
CA ALA A 31 11.16 0.77 -23.84
C ALA A 31 10.85 -0.41 -24.78
N PRO A 32 10.17 -0.16 -25.91
CA PRO A 32 9.89 -1.23 -26.86
C PRO A 32 11.21 -1.86 -27.36
N GLY A 33 11.30 -3.18 -27.26
CA GLY A 33 12.47 -3.96 -27.69
C GLY A 33 13.42 -4.40 -26.58
N GLN A 34 13.22 -4.01 -25.34
CA GLN A 34 13.93 -4.59 -24.20
C GLN A 34 13.21 -5.82 -23.69
N ALA A 35 13.98 -6.91 -23.48
CA ALA A 35 13.46 -8.08 -22.79
C ALA A 35 13.08 -7.66 -21.38
N THR A 36 11.78 -7.51 -21.12
CA THR A 36 11.27 -7.18 -19.81
C THR A 36 11.22 -8.42 -18.96
N THR A 37 12.00 -8.43 -17.88
CA THR A 37 11.79 -9.38 -16.82
C THR A 37 10.48 -8.95 -16.12
N THR A 38 9.40 -9.65 -16.40
CA THR A 38 8.13 -9.38 -15.75
C THR A 38 8.22 -9.83 -14.31
N THR A 39 8.14 -8.87 -13.40
CA THR A 39 8.05 -9.18 -11.97
C THR A 39 6.58 -9.36 -11.62
N CYS A 40 6.22 -10.54 -11.18
CA CYS A 40 4.88 -10.82 -10.71
C CYS A 40 4.67 -10.31 -9.29
N MET A 41 3.45 -9.90 -8.99
CA MET A 41 3.09 -9.55 -7.62
C MET A 41 3.15 -10.78 -6.72
N SER A 42 3.55 -10.56 -5.48
CA SER A 42 3.50 -11.61 -4.47
C SER A 42 2.07 -12.11 -4.28
N GLN A 43 1.94 -13.40 -4.04
CA GLN A 43 0.64 -14.04 -3.83
C GLN A 43 0.35 -14.19 -2.34
N HIS A 44 -0.92 -14.05 -1.99
CA HIS A 44 -1.42 -14.34 -0.65
C HIS A 44 -2.13 -15.70 -0.69
N VAL A 45 -1.56 -16.67 0.01
CA VAL A 45 -2.10 -18.03 0.06
C VAL A 45 -2.82 -18.24 1.38
N GLU A 46 -4.05 -18.69 1.33
CA GLU A 46 -4.84 -18.97 2.52
C GLU A 46 -4.14 -19.98 3.42
N ALA A 47 -4.14 -19.68 4.72
CA ALA A 47 -3.62 -20.57 5.76
C ALA A 47 -4.76 -20.95 6.71
N PRO A 48 -5.56 -21.98 6.37
CA PRO A 48 -6.68 -22.39 7.21
C PRO A 48 -6.20 -22.86 8.59
N GLY A 49 -6.96 -22.52 9.61
CA GLY A 49 -6.66 -22.94 10.98
C GLY A 49 -5.48 -22.23 11.63
N VAL A 50 -4.97 -21.18 11.02
CA VAL A 50 -3.87 -20.37 11.54
C VAL A 50 -4.40 -19.02 11.99
N SER A 51 -4.00 -18.60 13.19
CA SER A 51 -4.31 -17.28 13.74
C SER A 51 -3.03 -16.50 14.04
N ALA A 52 -3.14 -15.19 14.19
CA ALA A 52 -2.01 -14.37 14.60
C ALA A 52 -1.42 -14.83 15.94
N ALA A 53 -2.27 -15.15 16.91
CA ALA A 53 -1.82 -15.64 18.20
C ALA A 53 -1.05 -16.98 18.09
N ALA A 54 -1.52 -17.89 17.22
CA ALA A 54 -0.84 -19.15 17.00
C ALA A 54 0.54 -18.94 16.39
N LEU A 55 0.67 -18.01 15.45
CA LEU A 55 1.96 -17.68 14.82
C LEU A 55 2.92 -17.02 15.80
N ILE A 56 2.44 -16.10 16.62
CA ILE A 56 3.26 -15.47 17.67
C ILE A 56 3.77 -16.52 18.65
N ASN A 57 2.93 -17.48 19.04
CA ASN A 57 3.34 -18.57 19.91
C ASN A 57 4.40 -19.50 19.27
N ARG A 58 4.46 -19.52 17.94
CA ARG A 58 5.49 -20.26 17.20
C ARG A 58 6.77 -19.46 16.96
N GLY A 59 6.85 -18.24 17.49
CA GLY A 59 8.03 -17.39 17.38
C GLY A 59 7.99 -16.37 16.27
N TYR A 60 6.84 -16.10 15.67
CA TYR A 60 6.69 -15.03 14.69
C TYR A 60 6.63 -13.69 15.38
N ASP A 61 7.31 -12.70 14.81
CA ASP A 61 7.33 -11.33 15.30
C ASP A 61 6.32 -10.48 14.55
N ILE A 62 5.70 -9.54 15.25
CA ILE A 62 4.84 -8.54 14.62
C ILE A 62 5.74 -7.52 13.94
N LYS A 63 5.66 -7.41 12.63
CA LYS A 63 6.46 -6.46 11.85
C LYS A 63 5.72 -5.18 11.52
N ALA A 64 4.40 -5.24 11.37
CA ALA A 64 3.57 -4.09 11.13
C ALA A 64 2.14 -4.37 11.61
N ALA A 65 1.47 -3.34 12.07
CA ALA A 65 0.07 -3.38 12.40
C ALA A 65 -0.66 -2.30 11.60
N ILE A 66 -1.75 -2.70 10.98
CA ILE A 66 -2.65 -1.79 10.27
C ILE A 66 -4.06 -1.95 10.83
N PRO A 67 -4.97 -1.00 10.60
CA PRO A 67 -6.35 -1.20 11.02
C PRO A 67 -6.91 -2.50 10.44
N GLY A 68 -7.32 -3.41 11.32
CA GLY A 68 -7.89 -4.70 10.94
C GLY A 68 -6.89 -5.80 10.62
N GLY A 69 -5.58 -5.57 10.72
CA GLY A 69 -4.62 -6.59 10.35
C GLY A 69 -3.24 -6.46 10.98
N LEU A 70 -2.52 -7.56 10.95
CA LEU A 70 -1.15 -7.67 11.45
C LEU A 70 -0.28 -8.37 10.40
N TRP A 71 0.94 -7.86 10.22
CA TRP A 71 1.98 -8.56 9.49
C TRP A 71 2.93 -9.21 10.50
N VAL A 72 3.09 -10.51 10.39
CA VAL A 72 3.99 -11.27 11.25
C VAL A 72 5.01 -12.03 10.40
N GLN A 73 6.22 -12.13 10.90
CA GLN A 73 7.34 -12.73 10.18
C GLN A 73 8.20 -13.57 11.11
N LYS A 74 8.61 -14.72 10.60
CA LYS A 74 9.67 -15.55 11.19
C LYS A 74 10.58 -16.00 10.06
N ASP A 75 11.86 -15.66 10.16
CA ASP A 75 12.83 -15.89 9.09
C ASP A 75 12.33 -15.30 7.76
N ARG A 76 12.04 -16.13 6.77
CA ARG A 76 11.53 -15.71 5.46
C ARG A 76 10.03 -15.93 5.29
N GLU A 77 9.37 -16.43 6.30
CA GLU A 77 7.93 -16.66 6.26
C GLU A 77 7.18 -15.45 6.78
N VAL A 78 6.32 -14.90 5.95
CA VAL A 78 5.51 -13.73 6.26
C VAL A 78 4.04 -14.09 6.12
N TYR A 79 3.28 -13.75 7.14
CA TYR A 79 1.83 -13.91 7.14
C TYR A 79 1.16 -12.56 7.36
N PHE A 80 0.06 -12.37 6.68
CA PHE A 80 -0.89 -11.32 7.00
C PHE A 80 -2.07 -11.94 7.71
N CYS A 81 -2.40 -11.47 8.89
CA CYS A 81 -3.50 -11.99 9.69
C CYS A 81 -4.54 -10.92 9.97
N ASN A 82 -5.79 -11.29 9.86
CA ASN A 82 -6.91 -10.44 10.24
C ASN A 82 -6.97 -10.37 11.77
N SER A 83 -7.12 -9.17 12.32
CA SER A 83 -7.26 -8.94 13.76
C SER A 83 -8.70 -8.80 14.21
N GLY A 84 -9.66 -8.84 13.28
CA GLY A 84 -11.08 -8.77 13.58
C GLY A 84 -11.63 -10.06 14.14
N ARG A 85 -12.91 -10.03 14.52
CA ARG A 85 -13.63 -11.24 14.90
C ARG A 85 -13.77 -12.14 13.68
N ALA A 86 -13.34 -13.38 13.84
CA ALA A 86 -13.58 -14.40 12.83
C ALA A 86 -15.01 -14.93 12.96
N LEU A 87 -15.67 -15.05 11.83
CA LEU A 87 -16.83 -15.90 11.71
C LEU A 87 -16.36 -17.37 11.64
N ASP A 88 -17.23 -18.30 12.01
CA ASP A 88 -16.90 -19.73 11.94
C ASP A 88 -16.46 -20.13 10.53
N ASN A 89 -15.32 -20.81 10.42
CA ASN A 89 -14.67 -21.25 9.16
C ASN A 89 -14.04 -20.13 8.30
N GLU A 90 -13.90 -18.93 8.82
CA GLU A 90 -13.20 -17.87 8.09
C GLU A 90 -11.68 -18.08 8.16
N VAL A 91 -11.02 -17.86 7.03
CA VAL A 91 -9.56 -17.83 6.97
C VAL A 91 -9.07 -16.53 7.61
N LEU A 92 -8.20 -16.64 8.61
CA LEU A 92 -7.69 -15.50 9.35
C LEU A 92 -6.34 -15.01 8.85
N CYS A 93 -5.53 -15.91 8.33
CA CYS A 93 -4.17 -15.61 7.90
C CYS A 93 -3.91 -16.06 6.48
N TRP A 94 -3.08 -15.31 5.77
CA TRP A 94 -2.60 -15.63 4.44
C TRP A 94 -1.10 -15.56 4.44
N ARG A 95 -0.46 -16.60 3.89
CA ARG A 95 0.98 -16.63 3.72
C ARG A 95 1.38 -15.90 2.45
N LEU A 96 2.36 -15.03 2.56
CA LEU A 96 2.94 -14.36 1.41
C LEU A 96 3.94 -15.30 0.74
N ARG A 97 3.85 -15.43 -0.58
CA ARG A 97 4.80 -16.22 -1.36
C ARG A 97 5.07 -15.59 -2.72
N GLU A 98 6.19 -15.95 -3.30
CA GLU A 98 6.45 -15.63 -4.69
C GLU A 98 5.66 -16.55 -5.62
N PRO A 99 5.20 -16.03 -6.78
CA PRO A 99 4.63 -16.91 -7.80
C PRO A 99 5.66 -17.95 -8.26
N LEU A 100 5.21 -19.14 -8.55
CA LEU A 100 6.07 -20.18 -9.10
C LEU A 100 6.60 -19.78 -10.47
N LYS A 101 7.84 -20.18 -10.77
CA LYS A 101 8.43 -19.94 -12.09
C LYS A 101 7.53 -20.55 -13.17
N GLY A 102 7.23 -19.75 -14.19
CA GLY A 102 6.37 -20.17 -15.29
C GLY A 102 4.89 -19.93 -15.08
N GLN A 103 4.48 -19.44 -13.90
CA GLN A 103 3.11 -19.01 -13.68
C GLN A 103 2.85 -17.66 -14.35
N THR A 104 1.69 -17.53 -14.97
CA THR A 104 1.22 -16.24 -15.45
C THR A 104 0.99 -15.31 -14.25
N CYS A 105 1.45 -14.07 -14.37
CA CYS A 105 1.10 -13.05 -13.38
C CYS A 105 -0.40 -12.78 -13.44
N GLN A 106 -1.05 -12.86 -12.31
CA GLN A 106 -2.47 -12.52 -12.16
C GLN A 106 -2.62 -11.22 -11.41
#